data_f2aec9094e490696543997a241da6a71
#
_entry.id   f2aec9094e490696543997a241da6a71
#
_cell.length_a   1.000
_cell.length_b   1.000
_cell.length_c   1.000
_cell.angle_alpha   90.00
_cell.angle_beta   90.00
_cell.angle_gamma   90.00
#
_symmetry.space_group_name_H-M   'P 1'
#
loop_
_entity.id
_entity.type
_entity.pdbx_description
1 polymer ?
#
loop_
_entity_poly.entity_id
_entity_poly.type
_entity_poly.pdbx_seq_one_letter_code
_entity_poly.pdbx_strand_id
1 'polypeptide(L)'
;MRQCSIENCFVPDTGCDLGHMNLSECPQWSGKLAAGAAQTESIDEVLLPWSGGALGLADLSFVSGRARPFVVGIAGSQNAGKTTLLGAWYLLLGRGAASVADRQFAGSYSIAGWEAVSGSMRWDPGQPPSFPPHTTSRGGRAPGLLHLSFWDSAERQSIDYLFADAPGEWFQKWAVNRDSDEGIGARWVADRADVFVIVADCEALSGDNMGAARNGLRLLARRLAAELRQRPVALVWTKSDIAISPEIENAVRLAVFNVMPEAVEFFVSVVPKVGESGANGTGLIELLSWILWTRRKQIMLPHPEGGSSDPLFMYGSRS
;
A
#
# COMPACT_ATOMS: atom_id res chain seq x y z
N MET A 1 -0.77 38.00 -14.66
CA MET A 1 -1.06 38.89 -15.82
C MET A 1 -2.32 38.41 -16.47
N ARG A 2 -3.31 39.28 -16.74
CA ARG A 2 -4.52 38.90 -17.47
C ARG A 2 -4.15 38.43 -18.88
N GLN A 3 -4.59 37.25 -19.28
CA GLN A 3 -4.27 36.67 -20.57
C GLN A 3 -5.40 36.86 -21.61
N CYS A 4 -6.51 37.48 -21.20
CA CYS A 4 -7.63 37.83 -22.04
C CYS A 4 -7.83 39.36 -22.04
N SER A 5 -8.18 39.92 -23.21
CA SER A 5 -8.42 41.37 -23.34
C SER A 5 -9.81 41.81 -22.84
N ILE A 6 -10.71 40.88 -22.55
CA ILE A 6 -12.02 41.19 -21.97
C ILE A 6 -11.89 41.39 -20.47
N GLU A 7 -12.44 42.49 -19.98
CA GLU A 7 -12.19 42.97 -18.60
C GLU A 7 -12.69 42.04 -17.51
N ASN A 8 -13.74 41.29 -17.76
CA ASN A 8 -14.37 40.34 -16.82
C ASN A 8 -14.12 38.86 -17.14
N CYS A 9 -13.24 38.53 -18.08
CA CYS A 9 -12.88 37.19 -18.43
C CYS A 9 -11.64 36.75 -17.65
N PHE A 10 -11.76 35.73 -16.80
CA PHE A 10 -10.71 35.24 -15.89
C PHE A 10 -10.16 33.87 -16.32
N VAL A 11 -10.15 33.58 -17.62
CA VAL A 11 -9.54 32.35 -18.14
C VAL A 11 -8.00 32.39 -17.96
N PRO A 12 -7.37 31.25 -17.65
CA PRO A 12 -7.89 29.87 -17.62
C PRO A 12 -8.58 29.47 -16.30
N ASP A 13 -8.60 30.34 -15.28
CA ASP A 13 -9.09 30.01 -13.93
C ASP A 13 -10.61 29.83 -13.87
N THR A 14 -11.33 30.44 -14.81
CA THR A 14 -12.78 30.32 -14.98
C THR A 14 -13.15 29.98 -16.43
N GLY A 15 -14.40 29.66 -16.68
CA GLY A 15 -14.91 29.50 -18.04
C GLY A 15 -14.79 30.76 -18.89
N CYS A 16 -14.68 30.62 -20.21
CA CYS A 16 -14.64 31.77 -21.13
C CYS A 16 -15.97 32.50 -21.14
N ASP A 17 -15.97 33.82 -20.96
CA ASP A 17 -17.13 34.68 -20.91
C ASP A 17 -17.88 34.72 -22.27
N LEU A 18 -17.19 34.42 -23.37
CA LEU A 18 -17.77 34.26 -24.71
C LEU A 18 -18.18 32.81 -25.04
N GLY A 19 -18.07 31.88 -24.06
CA GLY A 19 -18.51 30.50 -24.22
C GLY A 19 -17.57 29.60 -25.04
N HIS A 20 -16.36 30.03 -25.36
CA HIS A 20 -15.40 29.17 -26.06
C HIS A 20 -14.93 28.03 -25.15
N MET A 21 -15.16 26.80 -25.58
CA MET A 21 -14.64 25.60 -24.88
C MET A 21 -13.14 25.43 -25.08
N ASN A 22 -12.62 25.85 -26.21
CA ASN A 22 -11.18 25.85 -26.52
C ASN A 22 -10.69 27.30 -26.60
N LEU A 23 -9.82 27.70 -25.66
CA LEU A 23 -9.33 29.07 -25.56
C LEU A 23 -8.51 29.50 -26.78
N SER A 24 -7.89 28.57 -27.51
CA SER A 24 -7.16 28.87 -28.74
C SER A 24 -8.03 29.43 -29.88
N GLU A 25 -9.35 29.18 -29.81
CA GLU A 25 -10.33 29.64 -30.82
C GLU A 25 -10.86 31.05 -30.49
N CYS A 26 -10.59 31.56 -29.29
CA CYS A 26 -11.05 32.88 -28.88
C CYS A 26 -10.13 33.98 -29.47
N PRO A 27 -10.65 34.93 -30.28
CA PRO A 27 -9.82 35.98 -30.87
C PRO A 27 -9.28 36.99 -29.83
N GLN A 28 -9.87 37.04 -28.64
CA GLN A 28 -9.48 37.92 -27.55
C GLN A 28 -8.49 37.29 -26.58
N TRP A 29 -8.17 36.02 -26.76
CA TRP A 29 -7.21 35.29 -25.95
C TRP A 29 -5.78 35.60 -26.39
N SER A 30 -5.06 36.36 -25.59
CA SER A 30 -3.67 36.70 -25.83
C SER A 30 -2.66 35.71 -25.23
N GLY A 31 -3.15 34.80 -24.39
CA GLY A 31 -2.38 33.66 -23.86
C GLY A 31 -2.21 32.55 -24.90
N LYS A 32 -2.07 32.90 -26.19
CA LYS A 32 -1.53 31.95 -27.16
C LYS A 32 -0.16 31.57 -26.63
N LEU A 33 -0.11 30.41 -25.97
CA LEU A 33 1.13 29.65 -25.91
C LEU A 33 1.73 29.80 -27.27
N ALA A 34 2.95 30.33 -27.35
CA ALA A 34 3.68 30.31 -28.58
C ALA A 34 3.57 28.89 -29.14
N ALA A 35 2.67 28.73 -30.10
CA ALA A 35 2.56 27.52 -30.90
C ALA A 35 3.82 27.47 -31.76
N GLY A 36 4.91 27.12 -31.12
CA GLY A 36 6.25 27.22 -31.68
C GLY A 36 7.35 26.89 -30.71
N ALA A 37 7.07 26.66 -29.41
CA ALA A 37 7.91 25.75 -28.68
C ALA A 37 7.65 24.38 -29.31
N ALA A 38 8.42 24.07 -30.38
CA ALA A 38 8.66 22.71 -30.77
C ALA A 38 8.74 21.93 -29.45
N GLN A 39 7.90 20.94 -29.27
CA GLN A 39 8.24 19.79 -28.47
C GLN A 39 9.56 19.32 -29.09
N THR A 40 10.65 19.89 -28.61
CA THR A 40 11.89 19.18 -28.59
C THR A 40 11.46 17.92 -27.86
N GLU A 41 11.32 16.82 -28.60
CA GLU A 41 11.41 15.49 -28.06
C GLU A 41 12.68 15.55 -27.23
N SER A 42 12.54 15.92 -25.97
CA SER A 42 13.56 15.70 -24.98
C SER A 42 13.76 14.20 -25.06
N ILE A 43 14.91 13.80 -25.60
CA ILE A 43 15.51 12.50 -25.31
C ILE A 43 15.04 12.19 -23.92
N ASP A 44 14.25 11.12 -23.77
CA ASP A 44 13.68 10.68 -22.51
C ASP A 44 14.77 10.78 -21.43
N GLU A 45 14.90 11.92 -20.79
CA GLU A 45 15.43 11.95 -19.45
C GLU A 45 14.47 11.05 -18.69
N VAL A 46 14.91 9.85 -18.40
CA VAL A 46 14.26 8.92 -17.50
C VAL A 46 14.16 9.69 -16.18
N LEU A 47 13.12 10.52 -16.08
CA LEU A 47 12.76 11.18 -14.84
C LEU A 47 12.48 10.03 -13.89
N LEU A 48 13.49 9.72 -13.07
CA LEU A 48 13.27 8.85 -11.92
C LEU A 48 11.97 9.32 -11.26
N PRO A 49 11.04 8.43 -10.90
CA PRO A 49 9.83 8.80 -10.20
C PRO A 49 10.20 9.33 -8.81
N TRP A 50 10.88 10.45 -8.79
CA TRP A 50 11.29 11.19 -7.61
C TRP A 50 10.13 12.10 -7.20
N SER A 51 8.95 11.50 -7.06
CA SER A 51 7.87 12.22 -6.42
C SER A 51 8.18 12.24 -4.93
N GLY A 52 8.13 13.39 -4.29
CA GLY A 52 8.28 13.53 -2.85
C GLY A 52 7.20 12.81 -2.03
N GLY A 53 6.48 11.85 -2.58
CA GLY A 53 5.36 11.14 -1.97
C GLY A 53 5.35 9.64 -2.27
N ALA A 54 4.23 8.99 -1.99
CA ALA A 54 4.00 7.61 -2.40
C ALA A 54 3.93 7.49 -3.93
N LEU A 55 4.41 6.37 -4.47
CA LEU A 55 4.31 6.08 -5.90
C LEU A 55 2.84 5.86 -6.29
N GLY A 56 2.48 6.33 -7.49
CA GLY A 56 1.21 6.05 -8.13
C GLY A 56 1.27 4.87 -9.08
N LEU A 57 0.14 4.53 -9.71
CA LEU A 57 0.08 3.41 -10.66
C LEU A 57 0.93 3.65 -11.92
N ALA A 58 1.12 4.90 -12.33
CA ALA A 58 1.95 5.25 -13.46
C ALA A 58 3.44 4.92 -13.23
N ASP A 59 3.88 4.97 -11.97
CA ASP A 59 5.27 4.72 -11.60
C ASP A 59 5.62 3.22 -11.59
N LEU A 60 4.62 2.34 -11.64
CA LEU A 60 4.81 0.89 -11.58
C LEU A 60 5.61 0.35 -12.76
N SER A 61 5.46 0.94 -13.95
CA SER A 61 6.22 0.54 -15.15
C SER A 61 7.72 0.72 -14.93
N PHE A 62 8.11 1.79 -14.26
CA PHE A 62 9.49 2.06 -13.92
C PHE A 62 10.03 1.06 -12.88
N VAL A 63 9.32 0.87 -11.76
CA VAL A 63 9.75 -0.04 -10.68
C VAL A 63 9.83 -1.49 -11.19
N SER A 64 8.90 -1.90 -12.06
CA SER A 64 8.87 -3.25 -12.62
C SER A 64 9.88 -3.51 -13.75
N GLY A 65 10.65 -2.50 -14.17
CA GLY A 65 11.58 -2.62 -15.31
C GLY A 65 12.71 -3.63 -15.10
N ARG A 66 13.14 -3.88 -13.86
CA ARG A 66 14.18 -4.87 -13.53
C ARG A 66 13.61 -6.23 -13.20
N ALA A 67 12.58 -6.26 -12.36
CA ALA A 67 11.89 -7.45 -11.91
C ALA A 67 10.51 -7.08 -11.40
N ARG A 68 9.62 -8.06 -11.32
CA ARG A 68 8.29 -7.84 -10.74
C ARG A 68 8.40 -7.53 -9.24
N PRO A 69 7.99 -6.34 -8.79
CA PRO A 69 8.02 -6.00 -7.37
C PRO A 69 7.06 -6.89 -6.57
N PHE A 70 7.41 -7.12 -5.31
CA PHE A 70 6.58 -7.85 -4.36
C PHE A 70 5.61 -6.88 -3.68
N VAL A 71 4.31 -7.03 -3.92
CA VAL A 71 3.28 -6.13 -3.41
C VAL A 71 2.74 -6.63 -2.07
N VAL A 72 2.79 -5.79 -1.04
CA VAL A 72 2.26 -6.04 0.30
C VAL A 72 0.93 -5.31 0.46
N GLY A 73 -0.16 -6.06 0.58
CA GLY A 73 -1.49 -5.51 0.80
C GLY A 73 -1.82 -5.45 2.30
N ILE A 74 -2.07 -4.26 2.83
CA ILE A 74 -2.46 -4.08 4.23
C ILE A 74 -3.94 -3.70 4.28
N ALA A 75 -4.77 -4.65 4.69
CA ALA A 75 -6.22 -4.55 4.71
C ALA A 75 -6.74 -4.41 6.16
N GLY A 76 -7.62 -3.45 6.39
CA GLY A 76 -8.20 -3.22 7.71
C GLY A 76 -9.07 -1.98 7.71
N SER A 77 -9.84 -1.80 8.79
CA SER A 77 -10.72 -0.65 9.00
C SER A 77 -9.95 0.67 9.06
N GLN A 78 -10.70 1.76 9.04
CA GLN A 78 -10.17 3.09 9.37
C GLN A 78 -9.58 3.05 10.79
N ASN A 79 -8.51 3.79 11.03
CA ASN A 79 -7.79 3.91 12.32
C ASN A 79 -7.20 2.61 12.87
N ALA A 80 -7.23 1.52 12.11
CA ALA A 80 -6.67 0.24 12.55
C ALA A 80 -5.12 0.22 12.63
N GLY A 81 -4.44 1.34 12.54
CA GLY A 81 -2.99 1.43 12.69
C GLY A 81 -2.17 1.04 11.46
N LYS A 82 -2.79 0.93 10.25
CA LYS A 82 -2.08 0.54 9.01
C LYS A 82 -0.90 1.47 8.69
N THR A 83 -1.16 2.77 8.62
CA THR A 83 -0.14 3.79 8.34
C THR A 83 0.89 3.88 9.48
N THR A 84 0.45 3.71 10.73
CA THR A 84 1.34 3.64 11.90
C THR A 84 2.31 2.45 11.79
N LEU A 85 1.82 1.29 11.35
CA LEU A 85 2.64 0.10 11.13
C LEU A 85 3.75 0.37 10.08
N LEU A 86 3.39 1.01 8.98
CA LEU A 86 4.34 1.40 7.93
C LEU A 86 5.39 2.38 8.47
N GLY A 87 4.97 3.45 9.15
CA GLY A 87 5.88 4.41 9.76
C GLY A 87 6.82 3.77 10.79
N ALA A 88 6.30 2.85 11.61
CA ALA A 88 7.10 2.12 12.59
C ALA A 88 8.19 1.27 11.92
N TRP A 89 7.88 0.51 10.88
CA TRP A 89 8.88 -0.25 10.13
C TRP A 89 9.97 0.63 9.54
N TYR A 90 9.59 1.76 8.95
CA TYR A 90 10.57 2.69 8.39
C TYR A 90 11.53 3.24 9.48
N LEU A 91 11.01 3.63 10.64
CA LEU A 91 11.84 4.12 11.74
C LEU A 91 12.75 3.03 12.32
N LEU A 92 12.27 1.78 12.41
CA LEU A 92 13.05 0.64 12.86
C LEU A 92 14.18 0.31 11.88
N LEU A 93 13.92 0.33 10.58
CA LEU A 93 14.94 0.19 9.54
C LEU A 93 15.99 1.29 9.62
N GLY A 94 15.58 2.55 9.78
CA GLY A 94 16.46 3.70 9.91
C GLY A 94 17.36 3.66 11.16
N ARG A 95 16.92 2.98 12.23
CA ARG A 95 17.72 2.75 13.45
C ARG A 95 18.64 1.54 13.36
N GLY A 96 18.59 0.78 12.28
CA GLY A 96 19.29 -0.50 12.16
C GLY A 96 18.72 -1.60 13.06
N ALA A 97 17.54 -1.38 13.68
CA ALA A 97 16.92 -2.35 14.58
C ALA A 97 16.28 -3.53 13.81
N ALA A 98 15.94 -3.34 12.56
CA ALA A 98 15.42 -4.38 11.68
C ALA A 98 16.55 -4.98 10.83
N SER A 99 17.48 -5.66 11.45
CA SER A 99 18.37 -6.55 10.74
C SER A 99 17.60 -7.84 10.44
N VAL A 100 16.97 -7.87 9.29
CA VAL A 100 16.37 -9.09 8.77
C VAL A 100 17.52 -9.91 8.20
N ALA A 101 17.78 -11.07 8.77
CA ALA A 101 18.89 -11.92 8.39
C ALA A 101 18.96 -12.03 6.85
N ASP A 102 20.16 -11.85 6.29
CA ASP A 102 20.47 -11.92 4.86
C ASP A 102 19.76 -10.87 3.95
N ARG A 103 18.99 -9.94 4.54
CA ARG A 103 18.31 -8.86 3.84
C ARG A 103 18.85 -7.51 4.28
N GLN A 104 19.47 -6.77 3.39
CA GLN A 104 19.99 -5.44 3.64
C GLN A 104 19.19 -4.40 2.88
N PHE A 105 18.86 -3.30 3.52
CA PHE A 105 18.21 -2.18 2.84
C PHE A 105 19.10 -1.69 1.70
N ALA A 106 18.54 -1.65 0.49
CA ALA A 106 19.26 -1.29 -0.74
C ALA A 106 18.79 0.05 -1.34
N GLY A 107 17.66 0.58 -0.89
CA GLY A 107 17.17 1.88 -1.37
C GLY A 107 15.64 1.98 -1.38
N SER A 108 15.15 3.15 -1.80
CA SER A 108 13.73 3.40 -2.00
C SER A 108 13.51 4.51 -3.00
N TYR A 109 12.51 4.37 -3.86
CA TYR A 109 12.04 5.43 -4.75
C TYR A 109 11.02 6.37 -4.10
N SER A 110 10.56 6.07 -2.88
CA SER A 110 9.55 6.85 -2.15
C SER A 110 10.02 7.27 -0.76
N ILE A 111 11.30 7.59 -0.59
CA ILE A 111 11.88 7.99 0.70
C ILE A 111 11.09 9.15 1.32
N ALA A 112 10.76 10.18 0.55
CA ALA A 112 9.99 11.31 1.06
C ALA A 112 8.56 10.92 1.49
N GLY A 113 7.97 9.92 0.84
CA GLY A 113 6.70 9.32 1.26
C GLY A 113 6.82 8.62 2.61
N TRP A 114 7.89 7.85 2.82
CA TRP A 114 8.19 7.23 4.11
C TRP A 114 8.45 8.27 5.20
N GLU A 115 9.19 9.33 4.91
CA GLU A 115 9.41 10.45 5.83
C GLU A 115 8.09 11.13 6.20
N ALA A 116 7.21 11.37 5.23
CA ALA A 116 5.90 11.97 5.48
C ALA A 116 5.01 11.08 6.38
N VAL A 117 5.03 9.76 6.16
CA VAL A 117 4.27 8.80 6.96
C VAL A 117 4.81 8.70 8.38
N SER A 118 6.14 8.70 8.55
CA SER A 118 6.78 8.51 9.86
C SER A 118 7.01 9.80 10.63
N GLY A 119 6.87 10.95 9.99
CA GLY A 119 7.26 12.26 10.55
C GLY A 119 6.58 12.58 11.88
N SER A 120 5.27 12.32 11.98
CA SER A 120 4.51 12.53 13.22
C SER A 120 4.90 11.57 14.35
N MET A 121 5.50 10.41 14.03
CA MET A 121 5.89 9.39 14.99
C MET A 121 7.30 9.60 15.55
N ARG A 122 8.05 10.57 15.02
CA ARG A 122 9.38 10.90 15.54
C ARG A 122 9.25 11.51 16.92
N TRP A 123 10.15 11.07 17.81
CA TRP A 123 10.19 11.62 19.15
C TRP A 123 10.60 13.09 19.11
N ASP A 124 9.80 13.94 19.75
CA ASP A 124 10.06 15.36 19.96
C ASP A 124 10.11 15.63 21.47
N PRO A 125 11.25 16.12 22.01
CA PRO A 125 11.39 16.36 23.44
C PRO A 125 10.28 17.29 23.98
N GLY A 126 9.58 16.83 25.01
CA GLY A 126 8.53 17.60 25.68
C GLY A 126 7.17 17.54 24.99
N GLN A 127 7.02 16.82 23.89
CA GLN A 127 5.73 16.56 23.26
C GLN A 127 5.24 15.15 23.55
N PRO A 128 3.92 14.94 23.66
CA PRO A 128 3.36 13.61 23.76
C PRO A 128 3.58 12.83 22.43
N PRO A 129 3.64 11.50 22.45
CA PRO A 129 3.67 10.68 21.25
C PRO A 129 2.50 11.05 20.32
N SER A 130 2.80 11.22 19.04
CA SER A 130 1.77 11.47 18.03
C SER A 130 1.78 10.38 16.94
N PHE A 131 0.66 10.23 16.26
CA PHE A 131 0.46 9.20 15.26
C PHE A 131 0.12 9.83 13.91
N PRO A 132 0.38 9.15 12.78
CA PRO A 132 0.03 9.66 11.48
C PRO A 132 -1.46 10.02 11.37
N PRO A 133 -1.81 11.13 10.72
CA PRO A 133 -3.20 11.44 10.45
C PRO A 133 -3.82 10.38 9.55
N HIS A 134 -5.15 10.36 9.48
CA HIS A 134 -5.86 9.41 8.63
C HIS A 134 -5.39 9.49 7.18
N THR A 135 -5.19 8.33 6.57
CA THR A 135 -5.00 8.23 5.14
C THR A 135 -6.30 8.60 4.44
N THR A 136 -6.33 9.78 3.84
CA THR A 136 -7.48 10.25 3.07
C THR A 136 -7.27 9.96 1.59
N SER A 137 -8.35 9.62 0.88
CA SER A 137 -8.35 9.51 -0.57
C SER A 137 -8.23 10.91 -1.19
N ARG A 138 -7.00 11.41 -1.36
CA ARG A 138 -6.75 12.65 -2.09
C ARG A 138 -6.97 12.43 -3.58
N GLY A 139 -8.22 12.56 -4.03
CA GLY A 139 -8.54 12.70 -5.46
C GLY A 139 -8.32 11.48 -6.36
N GLY A 140 -7.87 10.32 -5.84
CA GLY A 140 -7.60 9.13 -6.63
C GLY A 140 -8.22 7.87 -6.04
N ARG A 141 -8.62 6.94 -6.90
CA ARG A 141 -9.11 5.60 -6.52
C ARG A 141 -7.99 4.55 -6.49
N ALA A 142 -6.72 5.00 -6.49
CA ALA A 142 -5.55 4.16 -6.45
C ALA A 142 -4.83 4.29 -5.09
N PRO A 143 -4.31 3.20 -4.50
CA PRO A 143 -3.54 3.26 -3.27
C PRO A 143 -2.23 4.00 -3.50
N GLY A 144 -1.73 4.68 -2.46
CA GLY A 144 -0.34 5.10 -2.41
C GLY A 144 0.57 3.88 -2.23
N LEU A 145 1.66 3.81 -2.98
CA LEU A 145 2.61 2.71 -2.91
C LEU A 145 3.93 3.21 -2.32
N LEU A 146 4.30 2.67 -1.17
CA LEU A 146 5.58 2.96 -0.52
C LEU A 146 6.58 1.88 -0.88
N HIS A 147 7.70 2.27 -1.47
CA HIS A 147 8.71 1.37 -2.01
C HIS A 147 9.88 1.17 -1.04
N LEU A 148 10.32 -0.06 -0.87
CA LEU A 148 11.60 -0.42 -0.27
C LEU A 148 12.26 -1.50 -1.11
N SER A 149 13.55 -1.34 -1.37
CA SER A 149 14.39 -2.36 -1.99
C SER A 149 15.29 -3.00 -0.94
N PHE A 150 15.42 -4.31 -0.99
CA PHE A 150 16.32 -5.08 -0.15
C PHE A 150 17.26 -5.92 -0.99
N TRP A 151 18.53 -5.93 -0.63
CA TRP A 151 19.51 -6.84 -1.18
C TRP A 151 19.44 -8.19 -0.46
N ASP A 152 19.18 -9.24 -1.21
CA ASP A 152 19.24 -10.61 -0.73
C ASP A 152 20.66 -11.16 -0.95
N SER A 153 21.39 -11.37 0.14
CA SER A 153 22.78 -11.83 0.07
C SER A 153 22.91 -13.28 -0.40
N ALA A 154 21.90 -14.11 -0.12
CA ALA A 154 21.89 -15.51 -0.51
C ALA A 154 21.66 -15.68 -2.01
N GLU A 155 20.65 -14.97 -2.54
CA GLU A 155 20.30 -15.00 -3.96
C GLU A 155 21.07 -13.98 -4.81
N ARG A 156 21.82 -13.08 -4.17
CA ARG A 156 22.63 -12.01 -4.79
C ARG A 156 21.80 -11.13 -5.74
N GLN A 157 20.61 -10.77 -5.33
CA GLN A 157 19.69 -9.94 -6.10
C GLN A 157 18.97 -8.91 -5.22
N SER A 158 18.54 -7.82 -5.84
CA SER A 158 17.64 -6.87 -5.18
C SER A 158 16.19 -7.31 -5.36
N ILE A 159 15.42 -7.21 -4.29
CA ILE A 159 13.97 -7.45 -4.31
C ILE A 159 13.29 -6.15 -3.92
N ASP A 160 12.43 -5.68 -4.81
CA ASP A 160 11.64 -4.48 -4.62
C ASP A 160 10.28 -4.83 -3.99
N TYR A 161 9.95 -4.15 -2.89
CA TYR A 161 8.69 -4.29 -2.18
C TYR A 161 7.86 -3.01 -2.31
N LEU A 162 6.57 -3.18 -2.58
CA LEU A 162 5.59 -2.09 -2.64
C LEU A 162 4.54 -2.31 -1.55
N PHE A 163 4.56 -1.44 -0.55
CA PHE A 163 3.58 -1.46 0.53
C PHE A 163 2.41 -0.57 0.15
N ALA A 164 1.22 -1.16 0.03
CA ALA A 164 0.02 -0.43 -0.35
C ALA A 164 -0.60 0.25 0.88
N ASP A 165 -0.48 1.57 0.95
CA ASP A 165 -1.19 2.39 1.94
C ASP A 165 -2.53 2.86 1.35
N ALA A 166 -3.61 2.25 1.82
CA ALA A 166 -4.95 2.49 1.33
C ALA A 166 -5.93 2.83 2.47
N PRO A 167 -6.87 3.77 2.23
CA PRO A 167 -7.90 4.13 3.19
C PRO A 167 -8.70 2.91 3.64
N GLY A 168 -9.02 2.84 4.94
CA GLY A 168 -9.78 1.72 5.52
C GLY A 168 -11.19 1.61 4.99
N GLU A 169 -11.81 2.74 4.65
CA GLU A 169 -13.15 2.83 4.08
C GLU A 169 -13.26 2.06 2.76
N TRP A 170 -12.21 2.04 1.94
CA TRP A 170 -12.21 1.28 0.69
C TRP A 170 -12.36 -0.21 0.94
N PHE A 171 -11.67 -0.73 1.96
CA PHE A 171 -11.79 -2.14 2.35
C PHE A 171 -13.15 -2.47 2.92
N GLN A 172 -13.77 -1.57 3.68
CA GLN A 172 -15.13 -1.75 4.20
C GLN A 172 -16.16 -1.82 3.06
N LYS A 173 -16.08 -0.90 2.09
CA LYS A 173 -16.97 -0.88 0.93
C LYS A 173 -16.78 -2.11 0.05
N TRP A 174 -15.53 -2.46 -0.24
CA TRP A 174 -15.20 -3.66 -1.01
C TRP A 174 -15.62 -4.96 -0.32
N ALA A 175 -15.51 -5.04 1.00
CA ALA A 175 -15.93 -6.21 1.76
C ALA A 175 -17.43 -6.49 1.64
N VAL A 176 -18.25 -5.44 1.61
CA VAL A 176 -19.70 -5.53 1.43
C VAL A 176 -20.07 -5.78 -0.03
N ASN A 177 -19.52 -4.98 -0.93
CA ASN A 177 -19.78 -5.08 -2.37
C ASN A 177 -18.45 -5.06 -3.14
N ARG A 178 -18.13 -6.19 -3.78
CA ARG A 178 -16.89 -6.36 -4.58
C ARG A 178 -16.75 -5.30 -5.68
N ASP A 179 -17.84 -4.94 -6.29
CA ASP A 179 -17.87 -4.05 -7.46
C ASP A 179 -18.23 -2.61 -7.10
N SER A 180 -18.19 -2.27 -5.82
CA SER A 180 -18.37 -0.88 -5.38
C SER A 180 -17.30 0.03 -5.97
N ASP A 181 -17.74 1.14 -6.55
CA ASP A 181 -16.86 2.19 -7.07
C ASP A 181 -15.93 2.77 -5.98
N GLU A 182 -16.45 2.87 -4.75
CA GLU A 182 -15.68 3.35 -3.60
C GLU A 182 -14.63 2.31 -3.12
N GLY A 183 -14.80 1.04 -3.50
CA GLY A 183 -13.92 -0.07 -3.17
C GLY A 183 -12.87 -0.39 -4.26
N ILE A 184 -12.81 0.35 -5.37
CA ILE A 184 -11.91 0.07 -6.50
C ILE A 184 -10.44 -0.02 -6.05
N GLY A 185 -9.99 0.87 -5.17
CA GLY A 185 -8.61 0.84 -4.66
C GLY A 185 -8.32 -0.40 -3.81
N ALA A 186 -9.26 -0.84 -2.97
CA ALA A 186 -9.12 -2.08 -2.21
C ALA A 186 -9.12 -3.31 -3.14
N ARG A 187 -9.96 -3.32 -4.18
CA ARG A 187 -9.97 -4.37 -5.20
C ARG A 187 -8.64 -4.41 -5.95
N TRP A 188 -8.07 -3.26 -6.31
CA TRP A 188 -6.75 -3.20 -6.93
C TRP A 188 -5.68 -3.86 -6.04
N VAL A 189 -5.67 -3.53 -4.74
CA VAL A 189 -4.76 -4.18 -3.76
C VAL A 189 -5.03 -5.68 -3.71
N ALA A 190 -6.30 -6.10 -3.64
CA ALA A 190 -6.68 -7.50 -3.60
C ALA A 190 -6.23 -8.28 -4.84
N ASP A 191 -6.26 -7.67 -6.01
CA ASP A 191 -5.84 -8.30 -7.27
C ASP A 191 -4.32 -8.39 -7.42
N ARG A 192 -3.55 -7.47 -6.85
CA ARG A 192 -2.12 -7.27 -7.12
C ARG A 192 -1.19 -7.68 -5.99
N ALA A 193 -1.65 -7.64 -4.74
CA ALA A 193 -0.82 -8.00 -3.61
C ALA A 193 -0.31 -9.45 -3.71
N ASP A 194 0.91 -9.67 -3.25
CA ASP A 194 1.57 -10.97 -3.17
C ASP A 194 1.41 -11.61 -1.81
N VAL A 195 1.25 -10.77 -0.80
CA VAL A 195 1.02 -11.13 0.60
C VAL A 195 0.00 -10.17 1.19
N PHE A 196 -0.79 -10.67 2.12
CA PHE A 196 -1.77 -9.86 2.84
C PHE A 196 -1.49 -9.79 4.33
N VAL A 197 -1.71 -8.59 4.86
CA VAL A 197 -1.80 -8.31 6.28
C VAL A 197 -3.23 -7.85 6.56
N ILE A 198 -4.01 -8.68 7.27
CA ILE A 198 -5.35 -8.31 7.76
C ILE A 198 -5.19 -7.77 9.17
N VAL A 199 -5.60 -6.53 9.37
CA VAL A 199 -5.44 -5.83 10.64
C VAL A 199 -6.68 -5.97 11.50
N ALA A 200 -6.51 -6.54 12.70
CA ALA A 200 -7.49 -6.55 13.79
C ALA A 200 -7.08 -5.48 14.81
N ASP A 201 -7.87 -4.43 14.94
CA ASP A 201 -7.63 -3.31 15.85
C ASP A 201 -8.13 -3.65 17.26
N CYS A 202 -7.22 -3.86 18.21
CA CYS A 202 -7.57 -4.19 19.59
C CYS A 202 -8.38 -3.08 20.27
N GLU A 203 -8.11 -1.80 19.99
CA GLU A 203 -8.87 -0.68 20.53
C GLU A 203 -10.32 -0.72 20.05
N ALA A 204 -10.55 -0.88 18.77
CA ALA A 204 -11.89 -0.98 18.21
C ALA A 204 -12.65 -2.25 18.68
N LEU A 205 -11.92 -3.32 18.96
CA LEU A 205 -12.46 -4.61 19.44
C LEU A 205 -12.69 -4.64 20.94
N SER A 206 -12.19 -3.69 21.72
CA SER A 206 -12.45 -3.51 23.15
C SER A 206 -13.42 -2.37 23.46
N GLY A 207 -13.69 -1.48 22.51
CA GLY A 207 -14.55 -0.31 22.69
C GLY A 207 -16.05 -0.59 22.52
N ASP A 208 -16.86 0.45 22.67
CA ASP A 208 -18.33 0.38 22.61
C ASP A 208 -18.86 -0.18 21.29
N ASN A 209 -18.11 0.00 20.20
CA ASN A 209 -18.46 -0.46 18.85
C ASN A 209 -17.84 -1.82 18.48
N MET A 210 -17.38 -2.63 19.45
CA MET A 210 -16.70 -3.91 19.19
C MET A 210 -17.50 -4.87 18.29
N GLY A 211 -18.84 -4.85 18.39
CA GLY A 211 -19.70 -5.68 17.55
C GLY A 211 -19.60 -5.31 16.06
N ALA A 212 -19.57 -4.01 15.76
CA ALA A 212 -19.41 -3.51 14.39
C ALA A 212 -17.99 -3.78 13.88
N ALA A 213 -16.96 -3.56 14.71
CA ALA A 213 -15.57 -3.83 14.37
C ALA A 213 -15.35 -5.31 14.03
N ARG A 214 -15.86 -6.24 14.88
CA ARG A 214 -15.81 -7.68 14.64
C ARG A 214 -16.55 -8.08 13.35
N ASN A 215 -17.76 -7.55 13.14
CA ASN A 215 -18.52 -7.86 11.92
C ASN A 215 -17.80 -7.34 10.65
N GLY A 216 -17.25 -6.13 10.69
CA GLY A 216 -16.47 -5.56 9.59
C GLY A 216 -15.26 -6.43 9.25
N LEU A 217 -14.51 -6.86 10.26
CA LEU A 217 -13.36 -7.77 10.06
C LEU A 217 -13.79 -9.12 9.48
N ARG A 218 -14.90 -9.70 9.97
CA ARG A 218 -15.45 -10.95 9.44
C ARG A 218 -15.84 -10.84 7.96
N LEU A 219 -16.47 -9.74 7.55
CA LEU A 219 -16.82 -9.48 6.16
C LEU A 219 -15.57 -9.33 5.30
N LEU A 220 -14.58 -8.58 5.78
CA LEU A 220 -13.30 -8.40 5.12
C LEU A 220 -12.56 -9.72 4.94
N ALA A 221 -12.47 -10.54 5.98
CA ALA A 221 -11.83 -11.85 5.92
C ALA A 221 -12.49 -12.77 4.88
N ARG A 222 -13.83 -12.83 4.86
CA ARG A 222 -14.58 -13.61 3.85
C ARG A 222 -14.34 -13.09 2.43
N ARG A 223 -14.35 -11.78 2.24
CA ARG A 223 -14.09 -11.17 0.94
C ARG A 223 -12.68 -11.47 0.47
N LEU A 224 -11.70 -11.30 1.34
CA LEU A 224 -10.32 -11.57 0.99
C LEU A 224 -10.09 -13.06 0.70
N ALA A 225 -10.66 -13.97 1.49
CA ALA A 225 -10.55 -15.41 1.26
C ALA A 225 -11.04 -15.83 -0.13
N ALA A 226 -12.13 -15.21 -0.61
CA ALA A 226 -12.66 -15.46 -1.95
C ALA A 226 -11.70 -15.02 -3.08
N GLU A 227 -10.82 -14.06 -2.80
CA GLU A 227 -9.87 -13.50 -3.78
C GLU A 227 -8.42 -13.96 -3.50
N LEU A 228 -8.18 -14.75 -2.46
CA LEU A 228 -6.85 -15.01 -1.91
C LEU A 228 -5.92 -15.77 -2.88
N ARG A 229 -6.45 -16.68 -3.70
CA ARG A 229 -5.67 -17.45 -4.70
C ARG A 229 -4.40 -18.10 -4.10
N GLN A 230 -4.50 -18.70 -2.91
CA GLN A 230 -3.41 -19.35 -2.17
C GLN A 230 -2.23 -18.40 -1.78
N ARG A 231 -2.43 -17.09 -1.81
CA ARG A 231 -1.41 -16.14 -1.36
C ARG A 231 -1.28 -16.16 0.16
N PRO A 232 -0.08 -15.94 0.69
CA PRO A 232 0.15 -15.88 2.13
C PRO A 232 -0.63 -14.73 2.78
N VAL A 233 -1.12 -14.96 3.99
CA VAL A 233 -1.88 -13.98 4.76
C VAL A 233 -1.48 -14.02 6.22
N ALA A 234 -1.38 -12.86 6.86
CA ALA A 234 -1.23 -12.72 8.30
C ALA A 234 -2.44 -12.00 8.90
N LEU A 235 -2.96 -12.55 10.00
CA LEU A 235 -3.82 -11.83 10.94
C LEU A 235 -2.93 -11.06 11.89
N VAL A 236 -3.08 -9.73 11.93
CA VAL A 236 -2.23 -8.86 12.74
C VAL A 236 -3.08 -8.06 13.71
N TRP A 237 -2.88 -8.34 15.00
CA TRP A 237 -3.48 -7.60 16.08
C TRP A 237 -2.67 -6.34 16.35
N THR A 238 -3.18 -5.21 15.92
CA THR A 238 -2.58 -3.90 16.21
C THR A 238 -3.04 -3.35 17.54
N LYS A 239 -2.24 -2.43 18.12
CA LYS A 239 -2.49 -1.88 19.45
C LYS A 239 -2.63 -3.01 20.50
N SER A 240 -1.77 -4.02 20.38
CA SER A 240 -1.82 -5.22 21.25
C SER A 240 -1.40 -4.96 22.70
N ASP A 241 -1.04 -3.74 23.02
CA ASP A 241 -0.94 -3.19 24.39
C ASP A 241 -2.31 -3.04 25.06
N ILE A 242 -3.39 -2.96 24.27
CA ILE A 242 -4.78 -2.90 24.75
C ILE A 242 -5.32 -4.32 24.88
N ALA A 243 -5.75 -4.68 26.10
CA ALA A 243 -6.34 -5.98 26.37
C ALA A 243 -7.75 -6.09 25.76
N ILE A 244 -8.02 -7.21 25.11
CA ILE A 244 -9.35 -7.59 24.60
C ILE A 244 -9.87 -8.82 25.35
N SER A 245 -11.19 -9.03 25.37
CA SER A 245 -11.72 -10.21 26.01
C SER A 245 -11.39 -11.48 25.22
N PRO A 246 -11.14 -12.61 25.91
CA PRO A 246 -10.83 -13.88 25.23
C PRO A 246 -11.93 -14.34 24.27
N GLU A 247 -13.19 -14.01 24.56
CA GLU A 247 -14.34 -14.34 23.72
C GLU A 247 -14.29 -13.59 22.38
N ILE A 248 -13.93 -12.30 22.41
CA ILE A 248 -13.76 -11.49 21.19
C ILE A 248 -12.55 -11.97 20.39
N GLU A 249 -11.45 -12.23 21.07
CA GLU A 249 -10.24 -12.77 20.44
C GLU A 249 -10.52 -14.08 19.71
N ASN A 250 -11.19 -15.03 20.40
CA ASN A 250 -11.57 -16.31 19.79
C ASN A 250 -12.56 -16.13 18.64
N ALA A 251 -13.53 -15.23 18.77
CA ALA A 251 -14.49 -14.97 17.69
C ALA A 251 -13.83 -14.40 16.44
N VAL A 252 -12.82 -13.54 16.59
CA VAL A 252 -12.02 -13.00 15.47
C VAL A 252 -11.15 -14.09 14.86
N ARG A 253 -10.44 -14.89 15.68
CA ARG A 253 -9.66 -16.04 15.19
C ARG A 253 -10.52 -16.99 14.38
N LEU A 254 -11.67 -17.40 14.90
CA LEU A 254 -12.59 -18.27 14.18
C LEU A 254 -13.08 -17.64 12.88
N ALA A 255 -13.36 -16.33 12.86
CA ALA A 255 -13.79 -15.65 11.64
C ALA A 255 -12.73 -15.63 10.54
N VAL A 256 -11.45 -15.60 10.89
CA VAL A 256 -10.33 -15.56 9.96
C VAL A 256 -9.88 -16.98 9.59
N PHE A 257 -9.55 -17.82 10.58
CA PHE A 257 -8.97 -19.14 10.32
C PHE A 257 -9.95 -20.16 9.70
N ASN A 258 -11.27 -20.00 9.91
CA ASN A 258 -12.25 -20.83 9.20
C ASN A 258 -12.27 -20.59 7.69
N VAL A 259 -11.88 -19.42 7.22
CA VAL A 259 -11.88 -19.09 5.78
C VAL A 259 -10.47 -19.01 5.20
N MET A 260 -9.45 -18.86 6.05
CA MET A 260 -8.04 -18.81 5.69
C MET A 260 -7.22 -19.63 6.70
N PRO A 261 -7.28 -20.96 6.64
CA PRO A 261 -6.66 -21.84 7.65
C PRO A 261 -5.13 -21.79 7.67
N GLU A 262 -4.49 -21.33 6.57
CA GLU A 262 -3.04 -21.17 6.47
C GLU A 262 -2.56 -19.78 6.94
N ALA A 263 -3.46 -18.92 7.46
CA ALA A 263 -3.07 -17.62 7.97
C ALA A 263 -2.12 -17.76 9.17
N VAL A 264 -1.13 -16.89 9.26
CA VAL A 264 -0.28 -16.77 10.44
C VAL A 264 -0.75 -15.62 11.31
N GLU A 265 -0.40 -15.61 12.59
CA GLU A 265 -0.90 -14.64 13.56
C GLU A 265 0.25 -13.86 14.18
N PHE A 266 0.09 -12.52 14.28
CA PHE A 266 1.02 -11.63 14.94
C PHE A 266 0.30 -10.65 15.85
N PHE A 267 0.95 -10.30 16.96
CA PHE A 267 0.53 -9.25 17.86
C PHE A 267 1.54 -8.12 17.79
N VAL A 268 1.09 -6.92 17.42
CA VAL A 268 1.98 -5.77 17.23
C VAL A 268 1.51 -4.55 18.01
N SER A 269 2.46 -3.85 18.61
CA SER A 269 2.25 -2.54 19.21
C SER A 269 3.48 -1.66 19.01
N VAL A 270 3.25 -0.38 18.74
CA VAL A 270 4.29 0.67 18.75
C VAL A 270 4.49 1.24 20.16
N VAL A 271 3.55 0.99 21.05
CA VAL A 271 3.63 1.37 22.47
C VAL A 271 4.22 0.18 23.23
N PRO A 272 5.31 0.36 23.98
CA PRO A 272 5.87 -0.71 24.81
C PRO A 272 4.86 -1.08 25.93
N LYS A 273 4.74 -2.38 26.22
CA LYS A 273 3.93 -2.82 27.35
C LYS A 273 4.54 -2.29 28.66
N VAL A 274 3.67 -1.98 29.62
CA VAL A 274 4.08 -1.51 30.94
C VAL A 274 5.04 -2.55 31.56
N GLY A 275 6.29 -2.13 31.83
CA GLY A 275 7.32 -3.00 32.38
C GLY A 275 8.30 -3.60 31.33
N GLU A 276 8.05 -3.45 30.05
CA GLU A 276 9.01 -3.81 28.99
C GLU A 276 9.84 -2.59 28.59
N SER A 277 11.15 -2.67 28.78
CA SER A 277 12.11 -1.64 28.34
C SER A 277 12.45 -1.78 26.85
N GLY A 278 11.47 -2.12 25.99
CA GLY A 278 11.67 -2.37 24.58
C GLY A 278 11.55 -1.07 23.75
N ALA A 279 12.69 -0.55 23.28
CA ALA A 279 12.73 0.63 22.41
C ALA A 279 12.11 0.42 21.00
N ASN A 280 11.72 -0.82 20.65
CA ASN A 280 11.39 -1.22 19.29
C ASN A 280 9.92 -1.64 19.09
N GLY A 281 9.05 -1.44 20.10
CA GLY A 281 7.68 -1.96 20.07
C GLY A 281 7.64 -3.50 20.16
N THR A 282 6.46 -4.07 20.03
CA THR A 282 6.23 -5.53 20.12
C THR A 282 5.87 -6.08 18.75
N GLY A 283 6.43 -7.20 18.34
CA GLY A 283 6.05 -7.99 17.15
C GLY A 283 6.28 -7.33 15.79
N LEU A 284 6.80 -6.09 15.75
CA LEU A 284 6.96 -5.31 14.52
C LEU A 284 8.03 -5.89 13.60
N ILE A 285 9.16 -6.29 14.17
CA ILE A 285 10.30 -6.85 13.43
C ILE A 285 9.97 -8.25 12.91
N GLU A 286 9.32 -9.06 13.75
CA GLU A 286 8.88 -10.40 13.43
C GLU A 286 7.91 -10.40 12.25
N LEU A 287 6.93 -9.50 12.25
CA LEU A 287 5.99 -9.34 11.15
C LEU A 287 6.70 -8.86 9.87
N LEU A 288 7.57 -7.85 9.96
CA LEU A 288 8.33 -7.38 8.80
C LEU A 288 9.22 -8.50 8.25
N SER A 289 9.91 -9.23 9.11
CA SER A 289 10.74 -10.38 8.73
C SER A 289 9.92 -11.43 8.00
N TRP A 290 8.74 -11.78 8.53
CA TRP A 290 7.86 -12.72 7.87
C TRP A 290 7.46 -12.25 6.47
N ILE A 291 7.08 -10.97 6.29
CA ILE A 291 6.73 -10.38 4.99
C ILE A 291 7.92 -10.49 4.02
N LEU A 292 9.12 -10.11 4.45
CA LEU A 292 10.30 -10.11 3.59
C LEU A 292 10.76 -11.52 3.20
N TRP A 293 10.52 -12.53 4.04
CA TRP A 293 10.85 -13.92 3.76
C TRP A 293 9.75 -14.69 3.03
N THR A 294 8.52 -14.17 3.04
CA THR A 294 7.40 -14.81 2.38
C THR A 294 7.61 -14.87 0.87
N ARG A 295 7.31 -16.03 0.29
CA ARG A 295 7.35 -16.27 -1.15
C ARG A 295 6.00 -16.73 -1.63
N ARG A 296 5.67 -16.42 -2.87
CA ARG A 296 4.52 -17.02 -3.53
C ARG A 296 4.75 -18.51 -3.69
N LYS A 297 3.69 -19.30 -3.48
CA LYS A 297 3.69 -20.67 -3.95
C LYS A 297 3.88 -20.66 -5.48
N GLN A 298 4.90 -21.32 -5.97
CA GLN A 298 5.07 -21.51 -7.40
C GLN A 298 3.93 -22.40 -7.90
N ILE A 299 3.16 -21.89 -8.84
CA ILE A 299 2.18 -22.72 -9.54
C ILE A 299 2.98 -23.59 -10.50
N MET A 300 3.11 -24.86 -10.16
CA MET A 300 3.63 -25.85 -11.12
C MET A 300 2.53 -26.07 -12.17
N LEU A 301 2.76 -25.51 -13.35
CA LEU A 301 1.90 -25.83 -14.48
C LEU A 301 2.09 -27.30 -14.81
N PRO A 302 1.01 -28.04 -15.11
CA PRO A 302 1.14 -29.42 -15.55
C PRO A 302 2.03 -29.46 -16.81
N HIS A 303 2.93 -30.45 -16.86
CA HIS A 303 3.69 -30.68 -18.08
C HIS A 303 2.71 -30.89 -19.23
N PRO A 304 2.91 -30.23 -20.40
CA PRO A 304 2.07 -30.49 -21.55
C PRO A 304 2.24 -31.98 -21.93
N GLU A 305 1.20 -32.74 -21.69
CA GLU A 305 1.11 -34.13 -22.18
C GLU A 305 0.83 -34.04 -23.68
N GLY A 306 1.87 -34.07 -24.48
CA GLY A 306 1.71 -34.11 -25.91
C GLY A 306 2.99 -33.71 -26.64
N GLY A 307 3.54 -34.64 -27.41
CA GLY A 307 4.64 -34.40 -28.32
C GLY A 307 4.22 -33.53 -29.50
N SER A 308 3.77 -32.31 -29.26
CA SER A 308 3.56 -31.34 -30.32
C SER A 308 4.91 -30.77 -30.73
N SER A 309 5.24 -30.94 -32.00
CA SER A 309 6.39 -30.27 -32.64
C SER A 309 6.12 -28.79 -32.98
N ASP A 310 4.94 -28.28 -32.60
CA ASP A 310 4.57 -26.89 -32.84
C ASP A 310 5.39 -25.97 -31.92
N PRO A 311 6.18 -25.03 -32.48
CA PRO A 311 6.99 -24.12 -31.69
C PRO A 311 6.21 -23.28 -30.68
N LEU A 312 4.93 -23.00 -30.92
CA LEU A 312 4.05 -22.25 -30.01
C LEU A 312 3.77 -23.03 -28.73
N PHE A 313 3.66 -24.37 -28.82
CA PHE A 313 3.45 -25.23 -27.65
C PHE A 313 4.77 -25.56 -26.93
N MET A 314 5.90 -25.43 -27.61
CA MET A 314 7.22 -25.65 -27.00
C MET A 314 7.75 -24.42 -26.24
N TYR A 315 7.18 -23.25 -26.45
CA TYR A 315 7.67 -21.98 -25.89
C TYR A 315 7.56 -21.89 -24.36
N GLY A 316 6.87 -22.79 -23.70
CA GLY A 316 6.76 -22.85 -22.23
C GLY A 316 7.41 -24.06 -21.58
N SER A 317 7.85 -25.04 -22.34
CA SER A 317 8.51 -26.25 -21.84
C SER A 317 10.01 -26.00 -21.67
N ARG A 318 10.44 -25.54 -20.52
CA ARG A 318 11.85 -25.67 -20.13
C ARG A 318 12.05 -27.05 -19.51
N SER A 319 12.80 -27.88 -20.19
CA SER A 319 13.40 -29.09 -19.64
C SER A 319 14.35 -28.77 -18.49
#